data_f0df9f537e9d005a19155ac4280b3c7c
#
_entry.id   f0df9f537e9d005a19155ac4280b3c7c
#
_cell.length_a   1.000
_cell.length_b   1.000
_cell.length_c   1.000
_cell.angle_alpha   90.00
_cell.angle_beta   90.00
_cell.angle_gamma   90.00
#
_symmetry.space_group_name_H-M   'P 1'
#
loop_
_entity.id
_entity.type
_entity.pdbx_description
1 polymer ?
#
loop_
_entity_poly.entity_id
_entity_poly.type
_entity_poly.pdbx_seq_one_letter_code
_entity_poly.pdbx_strand_id
1 'polypeptide(L)'
;MGRYNFSEIEKKWQDKWEDASCFHAKTGGDKKKFYALIEFPYPSGQGLHVGHPRSYTALDIVARKRRMQGYNVLYPIGWDAFGLPTENFAIKNKIHPKIVTKNNIANFTRQLKMLGFSFDWSREINTTDPDYYKWTQWIFLQMFKKGLAYKQEMPINWCTGCKVGLSNEEVVNGVCDRCGSEVVQRRKSQWMLKITEYADRLIKDLDEVDFIERVKLQQKNWIGRSEGAEVRFELTSGDNVTVYTTRADTLFGATYLVLAPEHKLIEKLMPTLTNADAVRDYITLAGKKSEFERTELSKDKTGVRLDGVSAINPVTGKEIPIFISDYVLVTYGTGAIMAVPAHDTRDWEFAKKFDLPIIEVVAGGEDVQKEAYTDTYSGTMVNSGFLDGMQVKEAIAAMIKYLEEKGIGKKKVNFKLRDWLFSRQRYWGEPIPLVYCEKCGWVPVPEEELPLKLPEIDEFEPGENGESPLAKATDWINTTCPHCHGPAKRETDTMPQWAGSSWYFLRYMDPHNSEALCSKEALDYWSPVDWYNGGMEHT
;
A
#
# COMPACT_ATOMS: atom_id res chain seq x y z
N MET A 1 49.50 -33.50 5.34
CA MET A 1 48.45 -32.96 4.46
C MET A 1 48.48 -31.46 4.60
N GLY A 2 48.75 -30.71 3.52
CA GLY A 2 48.73 -29.25 3.54
C GLY A 2 47.34 -28.73 3.90
N ARG A 3 47.28 -27.71 4.75
CA ARG A 3 46.03 -27.08 5.16
C ARG A 3 45.39 -26.45 3.91
N TYR A 4 44.10 -26.76 3.67
CA TYR A 4 43.35 -26.14 2.54
C TYR A 4 43.38 -24.62 2.69
N ASN A 5 44.03 -23.93 1.73
CA ASN A 5 44.14 -22.48 1.71
C ASN A 5 42.93 -21.91 0.94
N PHE A 6 41.80 -21.75 1.61
CA PHE A 6 40.57 -21.29 0.99
C PHE A 6 40.71 -19.89 0.35
N SER A 7 41.45 -18.98 0.98
CA SER A 7 41.56 -17.59 0.51
C SER A 7 42.21 -17.49 -0.89
N GLU A 8 43.26 -18.31 -1.15
CA GLU A 8 43.91 -18.34 -2.47
C GLU A 8 43.07 -19.10 -3.51
N ILE A 9 42.47 -20.21 -3.09
CA ILE A 9 41.74 -21.09 -4.00
C ILE A 9 40.42 -20.41 -4.45
N GLU A 10 39.68 -19.81 -3.50
CA GLU A 10 38.42 -19.10 -3.80
C GLU A 10 38.68 -17.91 -4.73
N LYS A 11 39.62 -17.05 -4.39
CA LYS A 11 40.00 -15.89 -5.22
C LYS A 11 40.38 -16.31 -6.64
N LYS A 12 41.26 -17.33 -6.78
CA LYS A 12 41.66 -17.86 -8.08
C LYS A 12 40.48 -18.29 -8.96
N TRP A 13 39.47 -18.96 -8.34
CA TRP A 13 38.35 -19.45 -9.12
C TRP A 13 37.34 -18.35 -9.43
N GLN A 14 37.12 -17.43 -8.52
CA GLN A 14 36.26 -16.27 -8.77
C GLN A 14 36.78 -15.44 -9.94
N ASP A 15 38.09 -15.14 -9.97
CA ASP A 15 38.71 -14.42 -11.09
C ASP A 15 38.55 -15.20 -12.40
N LYS A 16 38.79 -16.50 -12.41
CA LYS A 16 38.61 -17.33 -13.61
C LYS A 16 37.16 -17.35 -14.13
N TRP A 17 36.17 -17.37 -13.23
CA TRP A 17 34.77 -17.34 -13.63
C TRP A 17 34.38 -15.98 -14.22
N GLU A 18 34.92 -14.89 -13.68
CA GLU A 18 34.68 -13.54 -14.19
C GLU A 18 35.34 -13.37 -15.57
N ASP A 19 36.63 -13.70 -15.70
CA ASP A 19 37.37 -13.63 -16.97
C ASP A 19 36.74 -14.43 -18.09
N ALA A 20 36.23 -15.62 -17.77
CA ALA A 20 35.56 -16.49 -18.73
C ALA A 20 34.07 -16.19 -18.92
N SER A 21 33.51 -15.18 -18.24
CA SER A 21 32.08 -14.82 -18.30
C SER A 21 31.14 -16.04 -18.09
N CYS A 22 31.54 -16.94 -17.16
CA CYS A 22 30.87 -18.24 -16.97
C CYS A 22 29.40 -18.16 -16.63
N PHE A 23 28.94 -17.05 -16.09
CA PHE A 23 27.58 -16.87 -15.59
C PHE A 23 26.70 -15.97 -16.45
N HIS A 24 27.25 -15.44 -17.56
CA HIS A 24 26.51 -14.57 -18.46
C HIS A 24 25.41 -15.33 -19.19
N ALA A 25 24.18 -14.81 -19.08
CA ALA A 25 23.02 -15.32 -19.79
C ALA A 25 22.84 -14.59 -21.14
N LYS A 26 22.44 -15.34 -22.16
CA LYS A 26 22.19 -14.77 -23.50
C LYS A 26 20.71 -14.85 -23.81
N THR A 27 20.11 -13.77 -24.29
CA THR A 27 18.75 -13.81 -24.80
C THR A 27 18.71 -14.61 -26.10
N GLY A 28 17.77 -15.56 -26.22
CA GLY A 28 17.65 -16.44 -27.37
C GLY A 28 18.54 -17.69 -27.32
N GLY A 29 18.54 -18.47 -28.41
CA GLY A 29 19.30 -19.70 -28.57
C GLY A 29 18.51 -20.97 -28.24
N ASP A 30 19.16 -22.14 -28.42
CA ASP A 30 18.51 -23.47 -28.34
C ASP A 30 18.39 -24.02 -26.90
N LYS A 31 19.07 -23.42 -25.94
CA LYS A 31 19.04 -23.87 -24.56
C LYS A 31 17.72 -23.46 -23.88
N LYS A 32 17.14 -24.38 -23.13
CA LYS A 32 16.00 -24.06 -22.26
C LYS A 32 16.40 -22.99 -21.27
N LYS A 33 15.60 -21.92 -21.16
CA LYS A 33 15.84 -20.82 -20.21
C LYS A 33 15.51 -21.25 -18.79
N PHE A 34 16.16 -20.59 -17.84
CA PHE A 34 15.78 -20.63 -16.43
C PHE A 34 16.07 -19.25 -15.81
N TYR A 35 15.01 -18.53 -15.46
CA TYR A 35 15.12 -17.23 -14.82
C TYR A 35 14.98 -17.39 -13.30
N ALA A 36 16.11 -17.33 -12.60
CA ALA A 36 16.21 -17.33 -11.15
C ALA A 36 16.21 -15.89 -10.65
N LEU A 37 15.15 -15.45 -10.01
CA LEU A 37 15.00 -14.10 -9.48
C LEU A 37 15.17 -14.08 -7.98
N ILE A 38 16.11 -13.26 -7.51
CA ILE A 38 16.29 -12.91 -6.11
C ILE A 38 15.91 -11.45 -5.89
N GLU A 39 15.40 -11.12 -4.73
CA GLU A 39 15.25 -9.72 -4.34
C GLU A 39 16.61 -9.03 -4.30
N PHE A 40 16.73 -7.91 -4.99
CA PHE A 40 17.95 -7.14 -4.94
C PHE A 40 18.05 -6.34 -3.63
N PRO A 41 19.26 -6.22 -3.06
CA PRO A 41 19.41 -5.60 -1.75
C PRO A 41 19.25 -4.09 -1.81
N TYR A 42 18.76 -3.53 -0.71
CA TYR A 42 18.87 -2.12 -0.42
C TYR A 42 20.25 -1.85 0.19
N PRO A 43 21.15 -1.11 -0.49
CA PRO A 43 22.52 -0.90 -0.01
C PRO A 43 22.56 0.13 1.13
N SER A 44 21.95 -0.19 2.26
CA SER A 44 21.97 0.62 3.48
C SER A 44 22.98 0.09 4.48
N GLY A 45 23.54 1.00 5.28
CA GLY A 45 24.45 0.65 6.35
C GLY A 45 25.81 0.09 5.92
N GLN A 46 26.42 -0.74 6.76
CA GLN A 46 27.83 -1.14 6.60
C GLN A 46 28.04 -2.40 5.75
N GLY A 47 27.01 -2.93 5.12
CA GLY A 47 27.11 -4.12 4.27
C GLY A 47 25.98 -5.13 4.47
N LEU A 48 26.19 -6.33 3.94
CA LEU A 48 25.23 -7.43 4.01
C LEU A 48 24.99 -7.88 5.45
N HIS A 49 23.75 -8.14 5.81
CA HIS A 49 23.41 -8.91 7.01
C HIS A 49 23.22 -10.39 6.66
N VAL A 50 23.19 -11.26 7.68
CA VAL A 50 23.13 -12.72 7.50
C VAL A 50 21.92 -13.23 6.72
N GLY A 51 20.85 -12.46 6.63
CA GLY A 51 19.67 -12.77 5.82
C GLY A 51 19.98 -12.85 4.32
N HIS A 52 20.82 -11.94 3.79
CA HIS A 52 21.19 -11.93 2.39
C HIS A 52 21.89 -13.23 1.95
N PRO A 53 23.03 -13.66 2.55
CA PRO A 53 23.69 -14.90 2.17
C PRO A 53 22.78 -16.12 2.25
N ARG A 54 21.87 -16.17 3.22
CA ARG A 54 20.94 -17.30 3.38
C ARG A 54 20.09 -17.50 2.14
N SER A 55 19.39 -16.46 1.70
CA SER A 55 18.50 -16.51 0.53
C SER A 55 19.29 -16.67 -0.76
N TYR A 56 20.39 -15.93 -0.89
CA TYR A 56 21.21 -15.92 -2.10
C TYR A 56 21.91 -17.24 -2.33
N THR A 57 22.45 -17.89 -1.28
CA THR A 57 23.06 -19.21 -1.37
C THR A 57 22.04 -20.26 -1.82
N ALA A 58 20.83 -20.23 -1.25
CA ALA A 58 19.79 -21.20 -1.61
C ALA A 58 19.46 -21.15 -3.12
N LEU A 59 19.28 -19.94 -3.67
CA LEU A 59 18.99 -19.78 -5.08
C LEU A 59 20.23 -20.01 -5.97
N ASP A 60 21.43 -19.67 -5.49
CA ASP A 60 22.69 -19.94 -6.23
C ASP A 60 22.92 -21.45 -6.44
N ILE A 61 22.59 -22.28 -5.46
CA ILE A 61 22.64 -23.73 -5.59
C ILE A 61 21.74 -24.20 -6.73
N VAL A 62 20.51 -23.67 -6.81
CA VAL A 62 19.57 -24.00 -7.88
C VAL A 62 20.09 -23.50 -9.23
N ALA A 63 20.57 -22.26 -9.30
CA ALA A 63 21.12 -21.67 -10.52
C ALA A 63 22.31 -22.49 -11.07
N ARG A 64 23.26 -22.86 -10.22
CA ARG A 64 24.39 -23.72 -10.60
C ARG A 64 23.95 -25.09 -11.07
N LYS A 65 23.02 -25.75 -10.35
CA LYS A 65 22.44 -27.03 -10.77
C LYS A 65 21.81 -26.92 -12.15
N ARG A 66 21.03 -25.88 -12.44
CA ARG A 66 20.41 -25.68 -13.74
C ARG A 66 21.43 -25.46 -14.86
N ARG A 67 22.50 -24.71 -14.62
CA ARG A 67 23.61 -24.58 -15.58
C ARG A 67 24.28 -25.91 -15.87
N MET A 68 24.54 -26.74 -14.85
CA MET A 68 25.09 -28.10 -15.02
C MET A 68 24.15 -29.00 -15.82
N GLN A 69 22.85 -28.77 -15.77
CA GLN A 69 21.83 -29.47 -16.56
C GLN A 69 21.69 -28.92 -17.99
N GLY A 70 22.50 -27.94 -18.38
CA GLY A 70 22.51 -27.37 -19.72
C GLY A 70 21.55 -26.21 -19.96
N TYR A 71 20.88 -25.68 -18.92
CA TYR A 71 20.00 -24.52 -19.06
C TYR A 71 20.79 -23.23 -19.31
N ASN A 72 20.15 -22.30 -20.00
CA ASN A 72 20.56 -20.90 -20.06
C ASN A 72 19.95 -20.19 -18.83
N VAL A 73 20.79 -19.86 -17.84
CA VAL A 73 20.31 -19.39 -16.54
C VAL A 73 20.57 -17.88 -16.41
N LEU A 74 19.48 -17.13 -16.26
CA LEU A 74 19.51 -15.72 -15.86
C LEU A 74 19.41 -15.64 -14.32
N TYR A 75 20.50 -15.25 -13.67
CA TYR A 75 20.57 -15.01 -12.21
C TYR A 75 21.25 -13.68 -11.98
N PRO A 76 20.49 -12.56 -12.09
CA PRO A 76 21.00 -11.20 -12.01
C PRO A 76 21.10 -10.69 -10.59
N ILE A 77 21.77 -9.56 -10.42
CA ILE A 77 21.85 -8.78 -9.19
C ILE A 77 21.78 -7.28 -9.51
N GLY A 78 21.41 -6.46 -8.55
CA GLY A 78 21.34 -5.01 -8.68
C GLY A 78 21.09 -4.32 -7.36
N TRP A 79 20.72 -3.04 -7.41
CA TRP A 79 20.64 -2.17 -6.23
C TRP A 79 19.32 -1.41 -6.21
N ASP A 80 18.53 -1.65 -5.16
CA ASP A 80 17.41 -0.80 -4.80
C ASP A 80 17.94 0.36 -3.95
N ALA A 81 18.36 1.46 -4.58
CA ALA A 81 19.31 2.38 -3.97
C ALA A 81 18.76 3.78 -3.64
N PHE A 82 17.53 4.12 -4.06
CA PHE A 82 16.81 5.29 -3.56
C PHE A 82 16.19 5.03 -2.18
N GLY A 83 15.78 6.07 -1.48
CA GLY A 83 14.94 5.96 -0.30
C GLY A 83 15.47 6.64 0.96
N LEU A 84 14.60 6.69 1.95
CA LEU A 84 14.78 7.40 3.22
C LEU A 84 15.97 6.96 4.06
N PRO A 85 16.32 5.66 4.20
CA PRO A 85 17.44 5.27 5.07
C PRO A 85 18.76 5.89 4.63
N THR A 86 19.06 5.89 3.33
CA THR A 86 20.28 6.51 2.79
C THR A 86 20.25 8.02 2.95
N GLU A 87 19.10 8.66 2.69
CA GLU A 87 18.96 10.11 2.84
C GLU A 87 19.09 10.54 4.30
N ASN A 88 18.44 9.85 5.25
CA ASN A 88 18.56 10.16 6.67
C ASN A 88 20.01 9.98 7.18
N PHE A 89 20.72 8.95 6.70
CA PHE A 89 22.14 8.79 7.00
C PHE A 89 22.98 9.93 6.43
N ALA A 90 22.69 10.33 5.20
CA ALA A 90 23.35 11.43 4.49
C ALA A 90 23.18 12.76 5.25
N ILE A 91 21.96 13.10 5.66
CA ILE A 91 21.63 14.29 6.47
C ILE A 91 22.42 14.26 7.79
N LYS A 92 22.34 13.15 8.53
CA LYS A 92 23.00 13.01 9.83
C LYS A 92 24.53 13.19 9.74
N ASN A 93 25.15 12.71 8.67
CA ASN A 93 26.59 12.71 8.50
C ASN A 93 27.09 13.87 7.59
N LYS A 94 26.18 14.72 7.08
CA LYS A 94 26.50 15.82 6.16
C LYS A 94 27.27 15.36 4.91
N ILE A 95 26.86 14.24 4.34
CA ILE A 95 27.43 13.63 3.14
C ILE A 95 26.33 13.53 2.10
N HIS A 96 26.59 13.92 0.85
CA HIS A 96 25.57 13.83 -0.20
C HIS A 96 25.10 12.37 -0.41
N PRO A 97 23.78 12.08 -0.51
CA PRO A 97 23.25 10.71 -0.58
C PRO A 97 23.79 9.91 -1.77
N LYS A 98 24.11 10.54 -2.89
CA LYS A 98 24.77 9.92 -4.05
C LYS A 98 26.13 9.29 -3.68
N ILE A 99 26.91 9.96 -2.82
CA ILE A 99 28.21 9.46 -2.35
C ILE A 99 27.99 8.28 -1.41
N VAL A 100 27.06 8.38 -0.49
CA VAL A 100 26.69 7.29 0.43
C VAL A 100 26.27 6.06 -0.36
N THR A 101 25.36 6.21 -1.30
CA THR A 101 24.89 5.12 -2.18
C THR A 101 26.03 4.46 -2.92
N LYS A 102 26.91 5.25 -3.58
CA LYS A 102 28.07 4.72 -4.31
C LYS A 102 29.00 3.89 -3.42
N ASN A 103 29.31 4.38 -2.21
CA ASN A 103 30.19 3.68 -1.27
C ASN A 103 29.55 2.38 -0.76
N ASN A 104 28.26 2.42 -0.45
CA ASN A 104 27.53 1.24 0.02
C ASN A 104 27.45 0.17 -1.08
N ILE A 105 27.10 0.55 -2.32
CA ILE A 105 27.10 -0.38 -3.47
C ILE A 105 28.47 -1.05 -3.62
N ALA A 106 29.55 -0.27 -3.61
CA ALA A 106 30.91 -0.81 -3.74
C ALA A 106 31.23 -1.85 -2.63
N ASN A 107 30.81 -1.58 -1.39
CA ASN A 107 31.01 -2.53 -0.30
C ASN A 107 30.15 -3.80 -0.44
N PHE A 108 28.88 -3.66 -0.79
CA PHE A 108 27.97 -4.79 -1.04
C PHE A 108 28.49 -5.65 -2.21
N THR A 109 28.90 -5.04 -3.32
CA THR A 109 29.50 -5.72 -4.47
C THR A 109 30.72 -6.55 -4.03
N ARG A 110 31.63 -5.93 -3.27
CA ARG A 110 32.82 -6.62 -2.73
C ARG A 110 32.43 -7.84 -1.89
N GLN A 111 31.45 -7.70 -0.99
CA GLN A 111 30.98 -8.78 -0.12
C GLN A 111 30.30 -9.90 -0.91
N LEU A 112 29.44 -9.57 -1.89
CA LEU A 112 28.77 -10.56 -2.74
C LEU A 112 29.79 -11.33 -3.61
N LYS A 113 30.81 -10.65 -4.16
CA LYS A 113 31.88 -11.29 -4.91
C LYS A 113 32.71 -12.21 -4.03
N MET A 114 33.01 -11.83 -2.78
CA MET A 114 33.70 -12.71 -1.83
C MET A 114 32.94 -14.01 -1.54
N LEU A 115 31.60 -13.98 -1.52
CA LEU A 115 30.76 -15.16 -1.34
C LEU A 115 30.73 -16.06 -2.57
N GLY A 116 31.24 -15.59 -3.71
CA GLY A 116 31.40 -16.38 -4.93
C GLY A 116 30.08 -16.78 -5.59
N PHE A 117 29.02 -16.01 -5.44
CA PHE A 117 27.74 -16.28 -6.08
C PHE A 117 27.85 -16.23 -7.61
N SER A 118 27.08 -17.06 -8.28
CA SER A 118 27.05 -17.15 -9.72
C SER A 118 26.11 -16.12 -10.38
N PHE A 119 26.14 -14.87 -9.90
CA PHE A 119 25.37 -13.79 -10.50
C PHE A 119 25.87 -13.43 -11.89
N ASP A 120 24.96 -13.06 -12.75
CA ASP A 120 25.26 -12.41 -14.03
C ASP A 120 25.44 -10.89 -13.82
N TRP A 121 26.66 -10.50 -13.51
CA TRP A 121 27.03 -9.08 -13.29
C TRP A 121 26.90 -8.22 -14.54
N SER A 122 26.85 -8.80 -15.74
CA SER A 122 26.61 -8.04 -16.97
C SER A 122 25.18 -7.49 -17.06
N ARG A 123 24.30 -7.95 -16.17
CA ARG A 123 22.92 -7.49 -16.08
C ARG A 123 22.62 -6.71 -14.79
N GLU A 124 23.68 -6.20 -14.16
CA GLU A 124 23.55 -5.33 -13.00
C GLU A 124 22.70 -4.09 -13.31
N ILE A 125 21.81 -3.75 -12.38
CA ILE A 125 20.97 -2.56 -12.45
C ILE A 125 21.07 -1.76 -11.15
N ASN A 126 20.81 -0.45 -11.24
CA ASN A 126 20.79 0.45 -10.11
C ASN A 126 19.62 1.43 -10.25
N THR A 127 18.69 1.43 -9.32
CA THR A 127 17.50 2.28 -9.38
C THR A 127 17.81 3.78 -9.37
N THR A 128 19.03 4.18 -8.92
CA THR A 128 19.46 5.60 -8.93
C THR A 128 20.11 6.05 -10.25
N ASP A 129 20.33 5.13 -11.18
CA ASP A 129 20.87 5.48 -12.50
C ASP A 129 19.79 6.13 -13.37
N PRO A 130 20.09 7.28 -14.02
CA PRO A 130 19.14 7.93 -14.91
C PRO A 130 18.62 7.03 -16.03
N ASP A 131 19.42 6.11 -16.55
CA ASP A 131 19.01 5.15 -17.58
C ASP A 131 18.04 4.07 -17.06
N TYR A 132 18.04 3.85 -15.74
CA TYR A 132 17.06 3.00 -15.08
C TYR A 132 15.77 3.78 -14.78
N TYR A 133 15.86 4.89 -14.02
CA TYR A 133 14.65 5.59 -13.56
C TYR A 133 13.93 6.38 -14.67
N LYS A 134 14.56 6.59 -15.85
CA LYS A 134 13.86 7.00 -17.07
C LYS A 134 12.61 6.16 -17.28
N TRP A 135 12.71 4.85 -17.08
CA TRP A 135 11.60 3.92 -17.31
C TRP A 135 10.61 3.89 -16.16
N THR A 136 11.04 4.10 -14.92
CA THR A 136 10.11 4.34 -13.80
C THR A 136 9.26 5.59 -14.06
N GLN A 137 9.89 6.66 -14.55
CA GLN A 137 9.20 7.89 -14.94
C GLN A 137 8.24 7.66 -16.11
N TRP A 138 8.65 6.90 -17.10
CA TRP A 138 7.79 6.53 -18.24
C TRP A 138 6.57 5.73 -17.77
N ILE A 139 6.74 4.74 -16.90
CA ILE A 139 5.62 3.98 -16.29
C ILE A 139 4.65 4.93 -15.60
N PHE A 140 5.15 5.85 -14.78
CA PHE A 140 4.31 6.85 -14.11
C PHE A 140 3.53 7.71 -15.12
N LEU A 141 4.18 8.17 -16.20
CA LEU A 141 3.50 8.94 -17.26
C LEU A 141 2.39 8.13 -17.93
N GLN A 142 2.59 6.82 -18.18
CA GLN A 142 1.54 5.98 -18.74
C GLN A 142 0.36 5.85 -17.76
N MET A 143 0.62 5.71 -16.45
CA MET A 143 -0.44 5.71 -15.44
C MET A 143 -1.17 7.05 -15.37
N PHE A 144 -0.45 8.16 -15.44
CA PHE A 144 -1.05 9.50 -15.46
C PHE A 144 -1.94 9.70 -16.70
N LYS A 145 -1.48 9.35 -17.89
CA LYS A 145 -2.25 9.44 -19.15
C LYS A 145 -3.53 8.58 -19.12
N LYS A 146 -3.52 7.47 -18.37
CA LYS A 146 -4.68 6.58 -18.19
C LYS A 146 -5.59 7.00 -17.02
N GLY A 147 -5.29 8.10 -16.32
CA GLY A 147 -6.05 8.55 -15.16
C GLY A 147 -5.90 7.64 -13.91
N LEU A 148 -4.87 6.79 -13.90
CA LEU A 148 -4.52 5.93 -12.76
C LEU A 148 -3.63 6.63 -11.74
N ALA A 149 -2.87 7.65 -12.15
CA ALA A 149 -2.17 8.55 -11.24
C ALA A 149 -2.96 9.85 -11.12
N TYR A 150 -3.25 10.28 -9.89
CA TYR A 150 -4.02 11.49 -9.60
C TYR A 150 -3.50 12.19 -8.35
N LYS A 151 -3.76 13.49 -8.22
CA LYS A 151 -3.37 14.28 -7.05
C LYS A 151 -4.60 14.60 -6.21
N GLN A 152 -4.52 14.34 -4.90
CA GLN A 152 -5.61 14.56 -3.97
C GLN A 152 -5.10 15.14 -2.65
N GLU A 153 -5.84 16.09 -2.10
CA GLU A 153 -5.63 16.54 -0.74
C GLU A 153 -6.30 15.58 0.24
N MET A 154 -5.52 15.01 1.14
CA MET A 154 -6.00 14.04 2.12
C MET A 154 -5.22 14.11 3.44
N PRO A 155 -5.80 13.64 4.55
CA PRO A 155 -5.02 13.40 5.76
C PRO A 155 -4.01 12.28 5.52
N ILE A 156 -2.76 12.52 5.89
CA ILE A 156 -1.67 11.55 5.82
C ILE A 156 -1.02 11.39 7.18
N ASN A 157 -0.42 10.24 7.41
CA ASN A 157 0.47 10.02 8.54
C ASN A 157 1.74 10.86 8.33
N TRP A 158 2.00 11.77 9.24
CA TRP A 158 3.12 12.70 9.17
C TRP A 158 4.11 12.42 10.29
N CYS A 159 5.33 12.04 9.94
CA CYS A 159 6.42 11.90 10.91
C CYS A 159 6.98 13.27 11.29
N THR A 160 6.92 13.62 12.57
CA THR A 160 7.42 14.91 13.08
C THR A 160 8.94 15.01 13.05
N GLY A 161 9.63 13.88 13.19
CA GLY A 161 11.10 13.79 13.14
C GLY A 161 11.66 13.76 11.72
N CYS A 162 11.16 12.86 10.88
CA CYS A 162 11.60 12.78 9.48
C CYS A 162 11.02 13.88 8.60
N LYS A 163 9.99 14.60 9.04
CA LYS A 163 9.27 15.64 8.28
C LYS A 163 8.79 15.15 6.91
N VAL A 164 8.13 13.99 6.89
CA VAL A 164 7.66 13.32 5.68
C VAL A 164 6.33 12.62 5.90
N GLY A 165 5.52 12.50 4.83
CA GLY A 165 4.35 11.64 4.81
C GLY A 165 4.74 10.16 4.80
N LEU A 166 4.07 9.37 5.63
CA LEU A 166 4.28 7.93 5.75
C LEU A 166 3.07 7.16 5.25
N SER A 167 3.30 6.00 4.67
CA SER A 167 2.24 5.00 4.48
C SER A 167 1.80 4.40 5.82
N ASN A 168 0.70 3.67 5.84
CA ASN A 168 0.23 3.05 7.08
C ASN A 168 1.22 2.00 7.61
N GLU A 169 1.94 1.31 6.71
CA GLU A 169 2.93 0.29 7.00
C GLU A 169 4.20 0.85 7.65
N GLU A 170 4.47 2.16 7.45
CA GLU A 170 5.62 2.86 8.02
C GLU A 170 5.31 3.45 9.42
N VAL A 171 4.12 3.17 9.98
CA VAL A 171 3.71 3.61 11.32
C VAL A 171 3.51 2.40 12.22
N VAL A 172 4.29 2.32 13.29
CA VAL A 172 4.22 1.23 14.27
C VAL A 172 3.93 1.81 15.64
N ASN A 173 2.80 1.45 16.24
CA ASN A 173 2.36 1.94 17.57
C ASN A 173 2.34 3.49 17.67
N GLY A 174 1.89 4.18 16.60
CA GLY A 174 1.79 5.64 16.59
C GLY A 174 3.11 6.38 16.37
N VAL A 175 4.21 5.67 16.14
CA VAL A 175 5.52 6.24 15.86
C VAL A 175 6.05 5.79 14.50
N CYS A 176 6.96 6.59 13.96
CA CYS A 176 7.67 6.27 12.72
C CYS A 176 8.58 5.05 12.95
N ASP A 177 8.44 4.00 12.15
CA ASP A 177 9.24 2.77 12.20
C ASP A 177 10.75 3.01 12.06
N ARG A 178 11.13 4.12 11.42
CA ARG A 178 12.51 4.45 11.07
C ARG A 178 13.22 5.34 12.08
N CYS A 179 12.52 6.32 12.68
CA CYS A 179 13.15 7.28 13.59
C CYS A 179 12.55 7.28 15.00
N GLY A 180 11.46 6.55 15.23
CA GLY A 180 10.78 6.47 16.52
C GLY A 180 10.03 7.75 16.93
N SER A 181 9.97 8.78 16.07
CA SER A 181 9.27 10.03 16.38
C SER A 181 7.77 9.86 16.25
N GLU A 182 7.02 10.69 17.00
CA GLU A 182 5.56 10.74 16.95
C GLU A 182 5.05 10.99 15.52
N VAL A 183 3.99 10.27 15.16
CA VAL A 183 3.28 10.45 13.90
C VAL A 183 1.95 11.15 14.18
N VAL A 184 1.71 12.24 13.45
CA VAL A 184 0.48 13.03 13.54
C VAL A 184 -0.25 13.05 12.21
N GLN A 185 -1.57 13.32 12.22
CA GLN A 185 -2.31 13.49 10.98
C GLN A 185 -2.11 14.91 10.44
N ARG A 186 -1.75 15.04 9.14
CA ARG A 186 -1.69 16.31 8.41
C ARG A 186 -2.41 16.22 7.08
N ARG A 187 -3.16 17.23 6.71
CA ARG A 187 -3.71 17.35 5.35
C ARG A 187 -2.62 17.83 4.41
N LYS A 188 -2.36 17.05 3.37
CA LYS A 188 -1.42 17.40 2.30
C LYS A 188 -1.93 16.91 0.95
N SER A 189 -1.57 17.64 -0.10
CA SER A 189 -1.79 17.22 -1.47
C SER A 189 -0.76 16.14 -1.84
N GLN A 190 -1.23 14.97 -2.26
CA GLN A 190 -0.40 13.80 -2.53
C GLN A 190 -0.74 13.18 -3.89
N TRP A 191 0.27 12.65 -4.58
CA TRP A 191 0.04 11.76 -5.71
C TRP A 191 -0.38 10.39 -5.21
N MET A 192 -1.41 9.86 -5.85
CA MET A 192 -1.99 8.55 -5.57
C MET A 192 -1.97 7.71 -6.83
N LEU A 193 -1.77 6.39 -6.68
CA LEU A 193 -1.99 5.44 -7.75
C LEU A 193 -3.22 4.59 -7.45
N LYS A 194 -4.15 4.51 -8.43
CA LYS A 194 -5.40 3.72 -8.34
C LYS A 194 -5.14 2.22 -8.46
N ILE A 195 -4.40 1.64 -7.51
CA ILE A 195 -4.15 0.20 -7.50
C ILE A 195 -5.43 -0.60 -7.24
N THR A 196 -6.44 0.02 -6.63
CA THR A 196 -7.76 -0.60 -6.38
C THR A 196 -8.51 -0.96 -7.65
N GLU A 197 -8.24 -0.30 -8.77
CA GLU A 197 -8.81 -0.66 -10.08
C GLU A 197 -8.40 -2.08 -10.55
N TYR A 198 -7.32 -2.62 -9.99
CA TYR A 198 -6.80 -3.95 -10.29
C TYR A 198 -7.13 -4.99 -9.22
N ALA A 199 -7.86 -4.63 -8.16
CA ALA A 199 -8.06 -5.49 -6.99
C ALA A 199 -8.71 -6.85 -7.35
N ASP A 200 -9.80 -6.85 -8.13
CA ASP A 200 -10.45 -8.08 -8.58
C ASP A 200 -9.54 -8.91 -9.49
N ARG A 201 -8.82 -8.25 -10.40
CA ARG A 201 -7.89 -8.90 -11.31
C ARG A 201 -6.71 -9.53 -10.57
N LEU A 202 -6.14 -8.82 -9.59
CA LEU A 202 -5.04 -9.35 -8.77
C LEU A 202 -5.45 -10.63 -8.03
N ILE A 203 -6.69 -10.70 -7.51
CA ILE A 203 -7.21 -11.92 -6.88
C ILE A 203 -7.34 -13.06 -7.90
N LYS A 204 -7.92 -12.77 -9.07
CA LYS A 204 -8.15 -13.76 -10.12
C LYS A 204 -6.83 -14.29 -10.68
N ASP A 205 -5.88 -13.41 -10.97
CA ASP A 205 -4.60 -13.77 -11.59
C ASP A 205 -3.70 -14.62 -10.65
N LEU A 206 -4.03 -14.69 -9.33
CA LEU A 206 -3.36 -15.62 -8.40
C LEU A 206 -3.59 -17.09 -8.76
N ASP A 207 -4.65 -17.39 -9.50
CA ASP A 207 -4.92 -18.76 -9.95
C ASP A 207 -4.02 -19.18 -11.14
N GLU A 208 -3.41 -18.20 -11.83
CA GLU A 208 -2.52 -18.39 -12.98
C GLU A 208 -1.03 -18.53 -12.58
N VAL A 209 -0.68 -18.23 -11.32
CA VAL A 209 0.70 -18.29 -10.83
C VAL A 209 0.93 -19.46 -9.90
N ASP A 210 2.11 -20.09 -10.01
CA ASP A 210 2.53 -21.22 -9.17
C ASP A 210 3.18 -20.70 -7.84
N PHE A 211 2.43 -19.88 -7.12
CA PHE A 211 2.82 -19.42 -5.78
C PHE A 211 2.39 -20.45 -4.74
N ILE A 212 3.16 -20.56 -3.65
CA ILE A 212 2.76 -21.35 -2.49
C ILE A 212 1.45 -20.82 -1.90
N GLU A 213 0.58 -21.70 -1.45
CA GLU A 213 -0.77 -21.36 -0.98
C GLU A 213 -0.79 -20.28 0.11
N ARG A 214 0.19 -20.30 1.01
CA ARG A 214 0.33 -19.27 2.06
C ARG A 214 0.48 -17.88 1.46
N VAL A 215 1.25 -17.70 0.38
CA VAL A 215 1.44 -16.41 -0.30
C VAL A 215 0.13 -15.97 -0.94
N LYS A 216 -0.55 -16.88 -1.68
CA LYS A 216 -1.85 -16.58 -2.28
C LYS A 216 -2.88 -16.13 -1.25
N LEU A 217 -2.95 -16.83 -0.12
CA LEU A 217 -3.86 -16.48 0.97
C LEU A 217 -3.54 -15.11 1.58
N GLN A 218 -2.26 -14.83 1.83
CA GLN A 218 -1.85 -13.52 2.36
C GLN A 218 -2.19 -12.37 1.41
N GLN A 219 -1.97 -12.54 0.11
CA GLN A 219 -2.33 -11.52 -0.88
C GLN A 219 -3.85 -11.33 -0.99
N LYS A 220 -4.64 -12.42 -1.00
CA LYS A 220 -6.10 -12.34 -0.97
C LYS A 220 -6.60 -11.60 0.28
N ASN A 221 -6.02 -11.89 1.44
CA ASN A 221 -6.37 -11.22 2.70
C ASN A 221 -5.97 -9.74 2.73
N TRP A 222 -4.82 -9.40 2.12
CA TRP A 222 -4.37 -8.01 1.98
C TRP A 222 -5.29 -7.20 1.08
N ILE A 223 -5.67 -7.75 -0.07
CA ILE A 223 -6.65 -7.13 -0.97
C ILE A 223 -8.01 -7.03 -0.26
N GLY A 224 -8.41 -8.08 0.49
CA GLY A 224 -9.55 -8.08 1.38
C GLY A 224 -10.86 -7.76 0.68
N ARG A 225 -11.15 -8.46 -0.42
CA ARG A 225 -12.41 -8.34 -1.15
C ARG A 225 -13.58 -8.77 -0.27
N SER A 226 -14.57 -7.94 -0.16
CA SER A 226 -15.82 -8.23 0.55
C SER A 226 -17.03 -7.87 -0.30
N GLU A 227 -18.03 -8.74 -0.29
CA GLU A 227 -19.33 -8.48 -0.92
C GLU A 227 -20.36 -8.16 0.16
N GLY A 228 -21.18 -7.16 -0.12
CA GLY A 228 -22.21 -6.71 0.81
C GLY A 228 -23.19 -5.76 0.15
N ALA A 229 -23.76 -4.88 0.94
CA ALA A 229 -24.69 -3.85 0.47
C ALA A 229 -24.35 -2.48 1.06
N GLU A 230 -24.57 -1.43 0.27
CA GLU A 230 -24.79 -0.08 0.75
C GLU A 230 -26.26 0.06 1.14
N VAL A 231 -26.53 0.57 2.34
CA VAL A 231 -27.88 0.77 2.87
C VAL A 231 -28.03 2.22 3.29
N ARG A 232 -29.07 2.90 2.79
CA ARG A 232 -29.38 4.29 3.14
C ARG A 232 -30.32 4.34 4.33
N PHE A 233 -29.92 5.06 5.36
CA PHE A 233 -30.73 5.40 6.52
C PHE A 233 -31.13 6.87 6.44
N GLU A 234 -32.41 7.16 6.58
CA GLU A 234 -32.92 8.53 6.73
C GLU A 234 -32.72 8.98 8.19
N LEU A 235 -32.45 10.27 8.37
CA LEU A 235 -32.27 10.88 9.68
C LEU A 235 -33.46 11.76 10.05
N THR A 236 -33.72 11.89 11.33
CA THR A 236 -34.77 12.80 11.84
C THR A 236 -34.50 14.28 11.51
N SER A 237 -33.28 14.63 11.14
CA SER A 237 -32.90 15.94 10.61
C SER A 237 -33.31 16.19 9.16
N GLY A 238 -33.81 15.18 8.44
CA GLY A 238 -34.09 15.22 7.00
C GLY A 238 -32.86 14.88 6.13
N ASP A 239 -31.71 14.65 6.71
CA ASP A 239 -30.52 14.16 6.03
C ASP A 239 -30.57 12.65 5.83
N ASN A 240 -29.55 12.07 5.22
CA ASN A 240 -29.37 10.63 5.13
C ASN A 240 -27.91 10.24 5.33
N VAL A 241 -27.70 9.00 5.76
CA VAL A 241 -26.39 8.38 5.86
C VAL A 241 -26.41 7.03 5.17
N THR A 242 -25.38 6.72 4.42
CA THR A 242 -25.20 5.39 3.79
C THR A 242 -24.20 4.59 4.59
N VAL A 243 -24.56 3.37 4.95
CA VAL A 243 -23.67 2.41 5.61
C VAL A 243 -23.31 1.28 4.63
N TYR A 244 -22.14 0.70 4.80
CA TYR A 244 -21.78 -0.54 4.11
C TYR A 244 -21.80 -1.70 5.10
N THR A 245 -22.41 -2.82 4.71
CA THR A 245 -22.44 -4.04 5.51
C THR A 245 -22.29 -5.29 4.65
N THR A 246 -21.55 -6.27 5.15
CA THR A 246 -21.50 -7.62 4.57
C THR A 246 -22.64 -8.51 5.09
N ARG A 247 -23.36 -8.04 6.12
CA ARG A 247 -24.43 -8.74 6.81
C ARG A 247 -25.76 -7.99 6.65
N ALA A 248 -26.19 -7.82 5.38
CA ALA A 248 -27.48 -7.19 5.10
C ALA A 248 -28.67 -7.94 5.73
N ASP A 249 -28.57 -9.25 5.89
CA ASP A 249 -29.54 -10.13 6.56
C ASP A 249 -29.89 -9.65 7.99
N THR A 250 -28.91 -9.09 8.70
CA THR A 250 -29.09 -8.71 10.11
C THR A 250 -29.66 -7.29 10.31
N LEU A 251 -30.08 -6.61 9.25
CA LEU A 251 -30.58 -5.23 9.29
C LEU A 251 -31.75 -5.01 10.26
N PHE A 252 -32.63 -6.02 10.47
CA PHE A 252 -33.69 -5.98 11.44
C PHE A 252 -33.18 -5.89 12.88
N GLY A 253 -31.97 -6.36 13.16
CA GLY A 253 -31.28 -6.29 14.46
C GLY A 253 -30.39 -5.08 14.64
N ALA A 254 -30.35 -4.16 13.68
CA ALA A 254 -29.58 -2.92 13.81
C ALA A 254 -30.25 -1.98 14.82
N THR A 255 -29.59 -1.75 15.96
CA THR A 255 -30.14 -0.99 17.08
C THR A 255 -29.49 0.38 17.27
N TYR A 256 -28.40 0.67 16.60
CA TYR A 256 -27.76 2.00 16.51
C TYR A 256 -26.86 2.11 15.28
N LEU A 257 -26.51 3.35 14.93
CA LEU A 257 -25.48 3.64 13.94
C LEU A 257 -24.24 4.20 14.61
N VAL A 258 -23.07 3.97 13.99
CA VAL A 258 -21.82 4.59 14.41
C VAL A 258 -21.14 5.25 13.20
N LEU A 259 -20.75 6.52 13.38
CA LEU A 259 -19.99 7.29 12.40
C LEU A 259 -18.54 7.40 12.86
N ALA A 260 -17.63 7.44 11.90
CA ALA A 260 -16.26 7.86 12.16
C ALA A 260 -16.23 9.31 12.65
N PRO A 261 -15.37 9.67 13.62
CA PRO A 261 -15.28 11.04 14.15
C PRO A 261 -15.03 12.11 13.07
N GLU A 262 -14.40 11.73 11.95
CA GLU A 262 -14.08 12.60 10.81
C GLU A 262 -15.16 12.61 9.72
N HIS A 263 -16.30 11.97 9.93
CA HIS A 263 -17.35 11.87 8.93
C HIS A 263 -17.97 13.24 8.63
N LYS A 264 -18.05 13.64 7.35
CA LYS A 264 -18.52 14.97 6.91
C LYS A 264 -19.92 15.34 7.39
N LEU A 265 -20.79 14.35 7.58
CA LEU A 265 -22.15 14.57 8.06
C LEU A 265 -22.16 15.20 9.47
N ILE A 266 -21.18 14.92 10.31
CA ILE A 266 -21.10 15.45 11.67
C ILE A 266 -20.97 16.97 11.65
N GLU A 267 -20.15 17.54 10.77
CA GLU A 267 -20.01 18.99 10.61
C GLU A 267 -21.36 19.64 10.27
N LYS A 268 -22.14 18.99 9.41
CA LYS A 268 -23.48 19.46 8.99
C LYS A 268 -24.49 19.38 10.14
N LEU A 269 -24.44 18.31 10.93
CA LEU A 269 -25.34 18.09 12.06
C LEU A 269 -24.99 18.91 13.30
N MET A 270 -23.73 19.36 13.43
CA MET A 270 -23.22 20.06 14.62
C MET A 270 -24.12 21.20 15.15
N PRO A 271 -24.75 22.06 14.29
CA PRO A 271 -25.63 23.12 14.76
C PRO A 271 -26.94 22.61 15.38
N THR A 272 -27.35 21.39 15.11
CA THR A 272 -28.61 20.80 15.60
C THR A 272 -28.42 19.93 16.85
N LEU A 273 -27.17 19.64 17.21
CA LEU A 273 -26.86 18.79 18.36
C LEU A 273 -26.97 19.57 19.68
N THR A 274 -27.60 18.97 20.67
CA THR A 274 -27.69 19.54 22.02
C THR A 274 -26.43 19.34 22.85
N ASN A 275 -25.54 18.43 22.45
CA ASN A 275 -24.29 18.10 23.11
C ASN A 275 -23.05 18.36 22.19
N ALA A 276 -23.13 19.38 21.34
CA ALA A 276 -22.09 19.70 20.34
C ALA A 276 -20.66 19.80 20.91
N ASP A 277 -20.51 20.31 22.13
CA ASP A 277 -19.18 20.45 22.77
C ASP A 277 -18.57 19.10 23.11
N ALA A 278 -19.33 18.17 23.67
CA ALA A 278 -18.86 16.80 23.93
C ALA A 278 -18.47 16.06 22.63
N VAL A 279 -19.18 16.34 21.53
CA VAL A 279 -18.86 15.78 20.20
C VAL A 279 -17.52 16.35 19.68
N ARG A 280 -17.28 17.68 19.80
CA ARG A 280 -16.01 18.32 19.41
C ARG A 280 -14.83 17.79 20.21
N ASP A 281 -15.01 17.66 21.54
CA ASP A 281 -13.97 17.13 22.42
C ASP A 281 -13.59 15.70 22.04
N TYR A 282 -14.59 14.86 21.74
CA TYR A 282 -14.34 13.50 21.31
C TYR A 282 -13.64 13.43 19.96
N ILE A 283 -14.02 14.24 18.98
CA ILE A 283 -13.34 14.33 17.66
C ILE A 283 -11.87 14.69 17.87
N THR A 284 -11.59 15.67 18.73
CA THR A 284 -10.22 16.11 19.05
C THR A 284 -9.42 14.97 19.70
N LEU A 285 -10.03 14.21 20.62
CA LEU A 285 -9.40 13.08 21.28
C LEU A 285 -9.10 11.94 20.31
N ALA A 286 -10.08 11.57 19.48
CA ALA A 286 -9.95 10.52 18.48
C ALA A 286 -8.89 10.87 17.41
N GLY A 287 -8.79 12.14 17.02
CA GLY A 287 -7.80 12.64 16.06
C GLY A 287 -6.34 12.52 16.51
N LYS A 288 -6.10 12.30 17.82
CA LYS A 288 -4.75 12.05 18.37
C LYS A 288 -4.32 10.59 18.26
N LYS A 289 -5.25 9.67 17.96
CA LYS A 289 -4.97 8.24 17.84
C LYS A 289 -4.69 7.86 16.39
N SER A 290 -3.70 7.00 16.17
CA SER A 290 -3.47 6.35 14.88
C SER A 290 -4.60 5.37 14.53
N GLU A 291 -4.77 5.02 13.26
CA GLU A 291 -5.74 3.99 12.86
C GLU A 291 -5.47 2.65 13.55
N PHE A 292 -4.21 2.29 13.77
CA PHE A 292 -3.81 1.07 14.46
C PHE A 292 -4.26 1.07 15.94
N GLU A 293 -4.05 2.16 16.66
CA GLU A 293 -4.51 2.31 18.04
C GLU A 293 -6.03 2.23 18.15
N ARG A 294 -6.73 2.75 17.15
CA ARG A 294 -8.21 2.74 17.10
C ARG A 294 -8.78 1.36 16.83
N THR A 295 -8.10 0.51 16.04
CA THR A 295 -8.63 -0.80 15.62
C THR A 295 -8.07 -1.97 16.42
N GLU A 296 -6.78 -2.00 16.72
CA GLU A 296 -6.10 -3.16 17.26
C GLU A 296 -5.79 -3.05 18.77
N LEU A 297 -5.47 -1.84 19.26
CA LEU A 297 -5.04 -1.66 20.65
C LEU A 297 -6.18 -1.24 21.61
N SER A 298 -7.31 -0.74 21.07
CA SER A 298 -8.40 -0.26 21.92
C SER A 298 -9.21 -1.40 22.51
N LYS A 299 -8.93 -1.75 23.76
CA LYS A 299 -9.75 -2.70 24.55
C LYS A 299 -11.04 -2.05 25.07
N ASP A 300 -11.02 -0.75 25.33
CA ASP A 300 -12.19 -0.02 25.83
C ASP A 300 -12.96 0.64 24.69
N LYS A 301 -14.22 0.29 24.51
CA LYS A 301 -15.10 0.94 23.55
C LYS A 301 -15.47 2.33 24.05
N THR A 302 -15.11 3.36 23.28
CA THR A 302 -15.44 4.75 23.58
C THR A 302 -16.34 5.32 22.49
N GLY A 303 -17.17 6.29 22.82
CA GLY A 303 -18.04 6.95 21.86
C GLY A 303 -18.89 8.03 22.51
N VAL A 304 -19.45 8.90 21.66
CA VAL A 304 -20.38 9.95 22.08
C VAL A 304 -21.62 9.87 21.20
N ARG A 305 -22.81 9.89 21.83
CA ARG A 305 -24.09 9.95 21.13
C ARG A 305 -24.26 11.33 20.50
N LEU A 306 -24.88 11.39 19.34
CA LEU A 306 -25.31 12.63 18.69
C LEU A 306 -26.72 12.97 19.20
N ASP A 307 -26.82 13.79 20.25
CA ASP A 307 -28.10 14.12 20.89
C ASP A 307 -28.86 15.17 20.05
N GLY A 308 -30.14 14.89 19.79
CA GLY A 308 -31.01 15.72 18.95
C GLY A 308 -31.21 15.18 17.52
N VAL A 309 -30.52 14.10 17.15
CA VAL A 309 -30.71 13.42 15.86
C VAL A 309 -30.71 11.90 16.03
N SER A 310 -31.59 11.22 15.30
CA SER A 310 -31.69 9.76 15.24
C SER A 310 -31.70 9.30 13.79
N ALA A 311 -31.38 8.04 13.54
CA ALA A 311 -31.56 7.40 12.24
C ALA A 311 -32.84 6.54 12.26
N ILE A 312 -33.45 6.41 11.10
CA ILE A 312 -34.63 5.54 10.92
C ILE A 312 -34.15 4.24 10.27
N ASN A 313 -34.31 3.13 10.97
CA ASN A 313 -34.00 1.82 10.40
C ASN A 313 -34.94 1.53 9.22
N PRO A 314 -34.42 1.33 7.99
CA PRO A 314 -35.23 1.29 6.78
C PRO A 314 -36.15 0.06 6.64
N VAL A 315 -35.93 -0.98 7.44
CA VAL A 315 -36.78 -2.19 7.41
C VAL A 315 -37.76 -2.28 8.57
N THR A 316 -37.47 -1.66 9.72
CA THR A 316 -38.34 -1.68 10.89
C THR A 316 -39.13 -0.39 11.08
N GLY A 317 -38.69 0.71 10.46
CA GLY A 317 -39.23 2.06 10.66
C GLY A 317 -38.94 2.66 12.04
N LYS A 318 -38.18 1.97 12.89
CA LYS A 318 -37.86 2.43 14.25
C LYS A 318 -36.73 3.46 14.23
N GLU A 319 -36.83 4.46 15.09
CA GLU A 319 -35.71 5.35 15.38
C GLU A 319 -34.63 4.65 16.18
N ILE A 320 -33.38 4.82 15.77
CA ILE A 320 -32.19 4.29 16.44
C ILE A 320 -31.18 5.42 16.68
N PRO A 321 -30.45 5.42 17.81
CA PRO A 321 -29.48 6.46 18.12
C PRO A 321 -28.26 6.38 17.18
N ILE A 322 -27.61 7.54 17.01
CA ILE A 322 -26.37 7.67 16.27
C ILE A 322 -25.23 8.01 17.25
N PHE A 323 -24.12 7.32 17.12
CA PHE A 323 -22.91 7.57 17.89
C PHE A 323 -21.76 7.98 16.96
N ILE A 324 -20.78 8.66 17.50
CA ILE A 324 -19.43 8.71 16.93
C ILE A 324 -18.52 7.83 17.78
N SER A 325 -17.66 7.07 17.13
CA SER A 325 -16.68 6.25 17.83
C SER A 325 -15.40 6.06 17.02
N ASP A 326 -14.29 5.97 17.71
CA ASP A 326 -12.96 5.87 17.11
C ASP A 326 -12.67 4.51 16.47
N TYR A 327 -13.43 3.46 16.74
CA TYR A 327 -13.28 2.17 16.06
C TYR A 327 -13.84 2.13 14.63
N VAL A 328 -14.58 3.16 14.21
CA VAL A 328 -15.05 3.34 12.83
C VAL A 328 -14.09 4.27 12.09
N LEU A 329 -13.63 3.84 10.91
CA LEU A 329 -12.68 4.58 10.11
C LEU A 329 -13.38 5.21 8.90
N VAL A 330 -13.12 6.51 8.66
CA VAL A 330 -13.61 7.21 7.46
C VAL A 330 -13.00 6.68 6.17
N THR A 331 -11.87 6.00 6.27
CA THR A 331 -11.11 5.43 5.16
C THR A 331 -11.61 4.05 4.72
N TYR A 332 -12.54 3.44 5.47
CA TYR A 332 -13.13 2.14 5.12
C TYR A 332 -14.64 2.24 4.90
N GLY A 333 -15.11 1.72 3.77
CA GLY A 333 -16.50 1.76 3.39
C GLY A 333 -17.01 3.19 3.20
N THR A 334 -18.05 3.54 3.94
CA THR A 334 -18.68 4.87 3.92
C THR A 334 -18.26 5.75 5.11
N GLY A 335 -17.43 5.24 6.02
CA GLY A 335 -17.16 5.91 7.30
C GLY A 335 -18.33 5.85 8.28
N ALA A 336 -19.32 5.00 8.00
CA ALA A 336 -20.51 4.76 8.82
C ALA A 336 -20.83 3.27 8.85
N ILE A 337 -21.26 2.75 9.99
CA ILE A 337 -21.70 1.37 10.15
C ILE A 337 -23.07 1.30 10.82
N MET A 338 -23.85 0.29 10.48
CA MET A 338 -24.94 -0.16 11.31
C MET A 338 -24.40 -1.14 12.34
N ALA A 339 -24.83 -1.03 13.56
CA ALA A 339 -24.41 -1.89 14.65
C ALA A 339 -25.47 -2.93 14.99
N VAL A 340 -25.06 -4.19 15.04
CA VAL A 340 -25.93 -5.34 15.31
C VAL A 340 -25.37 -6.12 16.49
N PRO A 341 -25.65 -5.69 17.73
CA PRO A 341 -25.02 -6.24 18.94
C PRO A 341 -25.19 -7.75 19.12
N ALA A 342 -26.32 -8.31 18.68
CA ALA A 342 -26.55 -9.76 18.81
C ALA A 342 -25.56 -10.60 17.98
N HIS A 343 -24.92 -10.02 16.92
CA HIS A 343 -24.17 -10.76 15.91
C HIS A 343 -22.78 -10.17 15.59
N ASP A 344 -22.30 -9.20 16.36
CA ASP A 344 -20.93 -8.67 16.30
C ASP A 344 -20.41 -8.40 17.73
N THR A 345 -19.25 -8.96 18.06
CA THR A 345 -18.67 -8.84 19.41
C THR A 345 -18.37 -7.40 19.80
N ARG A 346 -17.87 -6.57 18.84
CA ARG A 346 -17.55 -5.17 19.11
C ARG A 346 -18.81 -4.36 19.39
N ASP A 347 -19.85 -4.62 18.60
CA ASP A 347 -21.14 -3.96 18.77
C ASP A 347 -21.82 -4.41 20.06
N TRP A 348 -21.64 -5.67 20.45
CA TRP A 348 -22.16 -6.21 21.71
C TRP A 348 -21.51 -5.53 22.92
N GLU A 349 -20.18 -5.45 22.93
CA GLU A 349 -19.44 -4.77 24.01
C GLU A 349 -19.84 -3.29 24.14
N PHE A 350 -20.00 -2.61 22.99
CA PHE A 350 -20.46 -1.23 22.94
C PHE A 350 -21.90 -1.10 23.46
N ALA A 351 -22.80 -1.96 23.00
CA ALA A 351 -24.19 -1.96 23.44
C ALA A 351 -24.33 -2.20 24.95
N LYS A 352 -23.55 -3.13 25.52
CA LYS A 352 -23.50 -3.35 26.97
C LYS A 352 -23.01 -2.13 27.73
N LYS A 353 -22.00 -1.44 27.22
CA LYS A 353 -21.44 -0.24 27.85
C LYS A 353 -22.41 0.94 27.86
N PHE A 354 -23.18 1.11 26.79
CA PHE A 354 -24.09 2.24 26.59
C PHE A 354 -25.58 1.89 26.85
N ASP A 355 -25.83 0.72 27.40
CA ASP A 355 -27.19 0.20 27.73
C ASP A 355 -28.15 0.24 26.53
N LEU A 356 -27.65 -0.26 25.36
CA LEU A 356 -28.40 -0.29 24.12
C LEU A 356 -29.08 -1.65 23.89
N PRO A 357 -30.22 -1.70 23.18
CA PRO A 357 -30.94 -2.96 22.91
C PRO A 357 -30.10 -3.97 22.13
N ILE A 358 -30.20 -5.24 22.51
CA ILE A 358 -29.59 -6.39 21.80
C ILE A 358 -30.73 -7.26 21.30
N ILE A 359 -30.91 -7.34 19.98
CA ILE A 359 -32.01 -8.03 19.31
C ILE A 359 -31.45 -9.19 18.49
N GLU A 360 -31.80 -10.42 18.87
CA GLU A 360 -31.47 -11.62 18.13
C GLU A 360 -32.22 -11.65 16.78
N VAL A 361 -31.48 -11.82 15.69
CA VAL A 361 -32.04 -11.95 14.32
C VAL A 361 -31.52 -13.18 13.58
N VAL A 362 -30.52 -13.86 14.14
CA VAL A 362 -30.04 -15.17 13.67
C VAL A 362 -30.00 -16.12 14.86
N ALA A 363 -30.84 -17.15 14.81
CA ALA A 363 -30.85 -18.21 15.81
C ALA A 363 -29.75 -19.22 15.55
N GLY A 364 -29.15 -19.75 16.63
CA GLY A 364 -28.07 -20.76 16.53
C GLY A 364 -27.07 -20.68 17.67
N GLY A 365 -27.04 -19.56 18.39
CA GLY A 365 -26.29 -19.39 19.64
C GLY A 365 -27.06 -19.79 20.88
N GLU A 366 -26.43 -19.69 22.08
CA GLU A 366 -27.10 -20.00 23.34
C GLU A 366 -27.95 -18.84 23.83
N ASP A 367 -27.37 -17.66 24.06
CA ASP A 367 -28.06 -16.49 24.61
C ASP A 367 -27.31 -15.20 24.20
N VAL A 368 -27.87 -14.44 23.26
CA VAL A 368 -27.29 -13.20 22.76
C VAL A 368 -27.19 -12.10 23.83
N GLN A 369 -27.86 -12.26 24.99
CA GLN A 369 -27.70 -11.33 26.10
C GLN A 369 -26.41 -11.58 26.90
N LYS A 370 -25.83 -12.78 26.80
CA LYS A 370 -24.57 -13.14 27.47
C LYS A 370 -23.35 -12.93 26.57
N GLU A 371 -23.48 -13.26 25.28
CA GLU A 371 -22.44 -13.09 24.27
C GLU A 371 -23.03 -12.97 22.87
N ALA A 372 -22.30 -12.33 21.94
CA ALA A 372 -22.72 -12.21 20.53
C ALA A 372 -22.62 -13.56 19.82
N TYR A 373 -23.63 -13.94 19.04
CA TYR A 373 -23.58 -15.07 18.13
C TYR A 373 -22.98 -14.61 16.78
N THR A 374 -21.73 -14.94 16.53
CA THR A 374 -20.93 -14.40 15.41
C THR A 374 -20.76 -15.33 14.22
N ASP A 375 -21.40 -16.52 14.22
CA ASP A 375 -21.34 -17.41 13.07
C ASP A 375 -21.99 -16.75 11.85
N THR A 376 -21.19 -16.47 10.83
CA THR A 376 -21.63 -15.80 9.61
C THR A 376 -22.06 -16.76 8.51
N TYR A 377 -21.94 -18.06 8.70
CA TYR A 377 -22.17 -19.08 7.67
C TYR A 377 -23.38 -19.95 7.95
N SER A 378 -23.76 -20.12 9.20
CA SER A 378 -24.87 -20.94 9.65
C SER A 378 -25.89 -20.12 10.46
N GLY A 379 -27.00 -20.76 10.85
CA GLY A 379 -28.08 -20.15 11.57
C GLY A 379 -29.31 -19.86 10.72
N THR A 380 -30.44 -19.71 11.40
CA THR A 380 -31.74 -19.45 10.78
C THR A 380 -32.22 -18.07 11.20
N MET A 381 -32.75 -17.31 10.26
CA MET A 381 -33.29 -15.97 10.56
C MET A 381 -34.51 -16.03 11.46
N VAL A 382 -34.53 -15.16 12.46
CA VAL A 382 -35.64 -14.95 13.41
C VAL A 382 -35.82 -13.45 13.63
N ASN A 383 -37.00 -13.01 14.04
CA ASN A 383 -37.33 -11.59 14.31
C ASN A 383 -36.99 -10.66 13.13
N SER A 384 -37.02 -11.17 11.93
CA SER A 384 -36.55 -10.52 10.69
C SER A 384 -37.61 -10.43 9.60
N GLY A 385 -38.88 -10.52 9.97
CA GLY A 385 -40.04 -10.33 9.11
C GLY A 385 -40.04 -11.31 7.92
N PHE A 386 -39.92 -10.80 6.69
CA PHE A 386 -39.94 -11.63 5.48
C PHE A 386 -38.74 -12.57 5.32
N LEU A 387 -37.70 -12.43 6.15
CA LEU A 387 -36.54 -13.33 6.19
C LEU A 387 -36.68 -14.47 7.16
N ASP A 388 -37.69 -14.44 8.05
CA ASP A 388 -37.84 -15.46 9.10
C ASP A 388 -37.89 -16.88 8.54
N GLY A 389 -37.08 -17.77 9.11
CA GLY A 389 -36.95 -19.16 8.68
C GLY A 389 -35.95 -19.40 7.55
N MET A 390 -35.42 -18.35 6.90
CA MET A 390 -34.36 -18.50 5.87
C MET A 390 -33.01 -18.82 6.51
N GLN A 391 -32.16 -19.51 5.77
CA GLN A 391 -30.75 -19.64 6.11
C GLN A 391 -30.00 -18.34 5.81
N VAL A 392 -28.96 -18.00 6.57
CA VAL A 392 -28.21 -16.73 6.47
C VAL A 392 -27.82 -16.37 5.03
N LYS A 393 -27.28 -17.33 4.25
CA LYS A 393 -26.86 -17.06 2.86
C LYS A 393 -28.03 -16.64 1.96
N GLU A 394 -29.19 -17.27 2.13
CA GLU A 394 -30.40 -16.95 1.36
C GLU A 394 -30.96 -15.59 1.80
N ALA A 395 -30.95 -15.32 3.11
CA ALA A 395 -31.40 -14.08 3.69
C ALA A 395 -30.59 -12.86 3.23
N ILE A 396 -29.24 -12.99 3.13
CA ILE A 396 -28.37 -11.93 2.56
C ILE A 396 -28.82 -11.57 1.14
N ALA A 397 -29.02 -12.58 0.27
CA ALA A 397 -29.43 -12.36 -1.10
C ALA A 397 -30.84 -11.74 -1.20
N ALA A 398 -31.78 -12.25 -0.38
CA ALA A 398 -33.16 -11.75 -0.32
C ALA A 398 -33.20 -10.29 0.18
N MET A 399 -32.43 -9.94 1.21
CA MET A 399 -32.35 -8.57 1.72
C MET A 399 -31.74 -7.61 0.69
N ILE A 400 -30.64 -7.98 0.04
CA ILE A 400 -30.01 -7.14 -1.00
C ILE A 400 -31.04 -6.85 -2.11
N LYS A 401 -31.73 -7.87 -2.58
CA LYS A 401 -32.80 -7.71 -3.59
C LYS A 401 -33.90 -6.76 -3.10
N TYR A 402 -34.37 -6.92 -1.87
CA TYR A 402 -35.37 -6.04 -1.26
C TYR A 402 -34.90 -4.58 -1.21
N LEU A 403 -33.66 -4.33 -0.80
CA LEU A 403 -33.06 -3.01 -0.72
C LEU A 403 -32.97 -2.32 -2.09
N GLU A 404 -32.63 -3.08 -3.13
CA GLU A 404 -32.58 -2.60 -4.52
C GLU A 404 -33.99 -2.28 -5.05
N GLU A 405 -34.97 -3.16 -4.86
CA GLU A 405 -36.36 -2.95 -5.27
C GLU A 405 -37.01 -1.73 -4.59
N LYS A 406 -36.65 -1.46 -3.35
CA LYS A 406 -37.13 -0.28 -2.60
C LYS A 406 -36.33 0.99 -2.89
N GLY A 407 -35.21 0.91 -3.61
CA GLY A 407 -34.33 2.06 -3.89
C GLY A 407 -33.63 2.63 -2.65
N ILE A 408 -33.52 1.82 -1.57
CA ILE A 408 -32.90 2.22 -0.29
C ILE A 408 -31.51 1.60 -0.07
N GLY A 409 -31.03 0.81 -1.03
CA GLY A 409 -29.69 0.21 -1.01
C GLY A 409 -29.36 -0.46 -2.32
N LYS A 410 -28.16 -0.98 -2.41
CA LYS A 410 -27.66 -1.71 -3.58
C LYS A 410 -26.52 -2.67 -3.20
N LYS A 411 -26.34 -3.73 -3.99
CA LYS A 411 -25.16 -4.59 -3.87
C LYS A 411 -23.88 -3.78 -4.07
N LYS A 412 -22.87 -4.05 -3.26
CA LYS A 412 -21.57 -3.38 -3.33
C LYS A 412 -20.44 -4.35 -3.02
N VAL A 413 -19.37 -4.26 -3.80
CA VAL A 413 -18.09 -4.89 -3.51
C VAL A 413 -17.14 -3.84 -2.96
N ASN A 414 -16.49 -4.14 -1.85
CA ASN A 414 -15.45 -3.30 -1.24
C ASN A 414 -14.15 -4.09 -1.10
N PHE A 415 -13.06 -3.35 -0.96
CA PHE A 415 -11.73 -3.89 -0.74
C PHE A 415 -11.10 -3.23 0.49
N LYS A 416 -10.26 -3.99 1.23
CA LYS A 416 -9.35 -3.41 2.22
C LYS A 416 -8.21 -2.66 1.57
N LEU A 417 -7.76 -3.14 0.39
CA LEU A 417 -6.75 -2.48 -0.43
C LEU A 417 -7.18 -1.04 -0.70
N ARG A 418 -6.24 -0.11 -0.54
CA ARG A 418 -6.41 1.32 -0.81
C ARG A 418 -5.52 1.74 -1.94
N ASP A 419 -5.84 2.87 -2.56
CA ASP A 419 -4.94 3.49 -3.53
C ASP A 419 -3.61 3.82 -2.86
N TRP A 420 -2.54 3.62 -3.60
CA TRP A 420 -1.18 3.80 -3.08
C TRP A 420 -0.81 5.27 -2.99
N LEU A 421 -0.46 5.74 -1.77
CA LEU A 421 0.11 7.06 -1.54
C LEU A 421 1.53 7.09 -2.12
N PHE A 422 1.68 7.75 -3.25
CA PHE A 422 2.83 7.58 -4.14
C PHE A 422 3.90 8.66 -4.00
N SER A 423 3.59 9.88 -3.60
CA SER A 423 4.58 10.95 -3.51
C SER A 423 5.27 11.05 -2.15
N ARG A 424 6.53 11.50 -2.17
CA ARG A 424 7.36 11.76 -0.99
C ARG A 424 7.97 13.16 -1.06
N GLN A 425 7.95 13.88 0.03
CA GLN A 425 8.55 15.20 0.19
C GLN A 425 10.02 15.06 0.56
N ARG A 426 10.78 14.39 -0.32
CA ARG A 426 12.18 14.02 -0.10
C ARG A 426 13.00 14.28 -1.36
N TYR A 427 14.33 14.39 -1.19
CA TYR A 427 15.25 14.60 -2.29
C TYR A 427 15.67 13.28 -2.96
N TRP A 428 16.05 12.25 -2.17
CA TRP A 428 16.63 11.02 -2.70
C TRP A 428 15.57 10.04 -3.15
N GLY A 429 15.02 10.30 -4.33
CA GLY A 429 13.98 9.52 -5.01
C GLY A 429 13.86 9.93 -6.47
N GLU A 430 13.17 9.13 -7.27
CA GLU A 430 12.91 9.46 -8.67
C GLU A 430 12.03 10.72 -8.77
N PRO A 431 12.44 11.75 -9.53
CA PRO A 431 11.58 12.92 -9.77
C PRO A 431 10.30 12.53 -10.50
N ILE A 432 9.17 13.07 -10.06
CA ILE A 432 7.87 12.90 -10.75
C ILE A 432 7.89 13.77 -12.03
N PRO A 433 7.74 13.18 -13.22
CA PRO A 433 7.95 13.89 -14.50
C PRO A 433 6.71 14.69 -14.92
N LEU A 434 6.22 15.57 -14.05
CA LEU A 434 5.10 16.47 -14.29
C LEU A 434 5.47 17.91 -14.03
N VAL A 435 4.79 18.82 -14.72
CA VAL A 435 4.87 20.26 -14.50
C VAL A 435 3.48 20.82 -14.22
N TYR A 436 3.39 21.78 -13.30
CA TYR A 436 2.16 22.51 -13.03
C TYR A 436 2.18 23.86 -13.77
N CYS A 437 1.15 24.10 -14.55
CA CYS A 437 0.89 25.35 -15.27
C CYS A 437 -0.43 25.93 -14.79
N GLU A 438 -0.46 27.20 -14.44
CA GLU A 438 -1.70 27.88 -14.00
C GLU A 438 -2.84 27.81 -15.03
N LYS A 439 -2.49 27.77 -16.33
CA LYS A 439 -3.46 27.69 -17.42
C LYS A 439 -3.89 26.25 -17.75
N CYS A 440 -2.96 25.29 -17.67
CA CYS A 440 -3.16 23.93 -18.21
C CYS A 440 -3.31 22.88 -17.08
N GLY A 441 -3.08 23.24 -15.82
CA GLY A 441 -3.00 22.29 -14.71
C GLY A 441 -1.72 21.43 -14.78
N TRP A 442 -1.81 20.19 -14.35
CA TRP A 442 -0.72 19.23 -14.42
C TRP A 442 -0.51 18.71 -15.85
N VAL A 443 0.69 18.88 -16.36
CA VAL A 443 1.09 18.51 -17.73
C VAL A 443 2.28 17.56 -17.65
N PRO A 444 2.28 16.42 -18.39
CA PRO A 444 3.41 15.52 -18.44
C PRO A 444 4.60 16.15 -19.15
N VAL A 445 5.80 15.85 -18.65
CA VAL A 445 7.05 16.10 -19.39
C VAL A 445 7.02 15.22 -20.65
N PRO A 446 7.44 15.72 -21.82
CA PRO A 446 7.55 14.91 -23.04
C PRO A 446 8.41 13.67 -22.82
N GLU A 447 7.99 12.52 -23.38
CA GLU A 447 8.71 11.25 -23.17
C GLU A 447 10.15 11.28 -23.71
N GLU A 448 10.37 12.06 -24.77
CA GLU A 448 11.69 12.29 -25.37
C GLU A 448 12.66 13.11 -24.48
N GLU A 449 12.12 13.83 -23.49
CA GLU A 449 12.92 14.60 -22.52
C GLU A 449 13.26 13.76 -21.28
N LEU A 450 12.78 12.52 -21.19
CA LEU A 450 13.17 11.62 -20.10
C LEU A 450 14.61 11.09 -20.28
N PRO A 451 15.35 10.93 -19.19
CA PRO A 451 14.95 11.12 -17.79
C PRO A 451 14.94 12.59 -17.35
N LEU A 452 13.90 12.99 -16.61
CA LEU A 452 13.97 14.21 -15.82
C LEU A 452 14.95 13.95 -14.67
N LYS A 453 16.16 14.49 -14.79
CA LYS A 453 17.23 14.22 -13.83
C LYS A 453 17.03 14.94 -12.50
N LEU A 454 17.38 14.23 -11.42
CA LEU A 454 17.47 14.82 -10.08
C LEU A 454 18.59 15.88 -10.08
N PRO A 455 18.32 17.15 -9.67
CA PRO A 455 19.33 18.19 -9.63
C PRO A 455 20.35 17.93 -8.52
N GLU A 456 21.59 18.34 -8.72
CA GLU A 456 22.58 18.38 -7.65
C GLU A 456 22.25 19.56 -6.72
N ILE A 457 22.01 19.29 -5.43
CA ILE A 457 21.76 20.30 -4.41
C ILE A 457 22.63 20.03 -3.19
N ASP A 458 23.06 21.09 -2.52
CA ASP A 458 23.91 20.98 -1.32
C ASP A 458 23.08 20.78 -0.06
N GLU A 459 21.86 21.33 -0.03
CA GLU A 459 20.92 21.24 1.12
C GLU A 459 19.74 20.35 0.75
N PHE A 460 19.69 19.14 1.31
CA PHE A 460 18.64 18.17 1.07
C PHE A 460 17.80 17.84 2.31
N GLU A 461 17.85 18.68 3.34
CA GLU A 461 16.94 18.59 4.49
C GLU A 461 15.55 19.10 4.12
N PRO A 462 14.47 18.39 4.51
CA PRO A 462 13.11 18.86 4.33
C PRO A 462 12.87 20.20 5.04
N GLY A 463 12.02 21.04 4.47
CA GLY A 463 11.57 22.28 5.09
C GLY A 463 10.88 22.04 6.43
N GLU A 464 10.72 23.10 7.26
CA GLU A 464 10.07 22.98 8.58
C GLU A 464 8.61 22.51 8.50
N ASN A 465 7.91 22.92 7.45
CA ASN A 465 6.53 22.49 7.17
C ASN A 465 6.47 21.22 6.32
N GLY A 466 7.63 20.56 6.09
CA GLY A 466 7.76 19.37 5.27
C GLY A 466 7.62 19.67 3.77
N GLU A 467 8.10 20.81 3.34
CA GLU A 467 8.31 21.05 1.92
C GLU A 467 9.49 20.19 1.44
N SER A 468 9.36 19.69 0.22
CA SER A 468 10.44 18.94 -0.41
C SER A 468 11.72 19.82 -0.51
N PRO A 469 12.90 19.26 -0.26
CA PRO A 469 14.16 19.96 -0.51
C PRO A 469 14.28 20.51 -1.95
N LEU A 470 13.70 19.82 -2.92
CA LEU A 470 13.64 20.26 -4.31
C LEU A 470 12.91 21.61 -4.48
N ALA A 471 12.02 21.98 -3.56
CA ALA A 471 11.33 23.27 -3.57
C ALA A 471 12.30 24.47 -3.46
N LYS A 472 13.53 24.26 -2.99
CA LYS A 472 14.58 25.26 -2.91
C LYS A 472 15.42 25.38 -4.17
N ALA A 473 15.38 24.40 -5.08
CA ALA A 473 16.15 24.37 -6.33
C ALA A 473 15.46 25.23 -7.42
N THR A 474 15.44 26.55 -7.24
CA THR A 474 14.68 27.51 -8.07
C THR A 474 14.96 27.40 -9.56
N ASP A 475 16.22 27.17 -9.96
CA ASP A 475 16.63 27.02 -11.35
C ASP A 475 16.11 25.73 -11.98
N TRP A 476 15.96 24.68 -11.16
CA TRP A 476 15.41 23.42 -11.62
C TRP A 476 13.87 23.43 -11.65
N ILE A 477 13.22 24.04 -10.65
CA ILE A 477 11.76 24.07 -10.55
C ILE A 477 11.13 24.87 -11.68
N ASN A 478 11.64 26.06 -11.94
CA ASN A 478 11.06 26.95 -12.93
C ASN A 478 11.32 26.44 -14.34
N THR A 479 10.26 26.29 -15.11
CA THR A 479 10.32 25.70 -16.45
C THR A 479 9.23 26.28 -17.34
N THR A 480 9.14 25.79 -18.56
CA THR A 480 8.12 26.14 -19.53
C THR A 480 7.10 25.00 -19.64
N CYS A 481 5.82 25.33 -19.72
CA CYS A 481 4.75 24.35 -19.93
C CYS A 481 4.90 23.69 -21.32
N PRO A 482 4.99 22.36 -21.43
CA PRO A 482 5.08 21.68 -22.72
C PRO A 482 3.86 21.90 -23.61
N HIS A 483 2.70 22.22 -23.05
CA HIS A 483 1.44 22.36 -23.78
C HIS A 483 1.19 23.78 -24.31
N CYS A 484 1.36 24.81 -23.44
CA CYS A 484 1.03 26.20 -23.82
C CYS A 484 2.25 27.12 -23.90
N HIS A 485 3.46 26.62 -23.62
CA HIS A 485 4.74 27.34 -23.61
C HIS A 485 4.79 28.54 -22.64
N GLY A 486 3.83 28.65 -21.74
CA GLY A 486 3.84 29.63 -20.66
C GLY A 486 4.69 29.17 -19.45
N PRO A 487 4.86 30.05 -18.45
CA PRO A 487 5.58 29.69 -17.22
C PRO A 487 4.95 28.48 -16.52
N ALA A 488 5.78 27.57 -16.02
CA ALA A 488 5.35 26.39 -15.29
C ALA A 488 6.37 26.03 -14.20
N LYS A 489 5.98 25.15 -13.30
CA LYS A 489 6.84 24.64 -12.22
C LYS A 489 6.87 23.12 -12.25
N ARG A 490 8.06 22.53 -12.13
CA ARG A 490 8.18 21.08 -11.96
C ARG A 490 7.60 20.64 -10.62
N GLU A 491 7.07 19.42 -10.61
CA GLU A 491 6.70 18.76 -9.34
C GLU A 491 7.95 18.60 -8.46
N THR A 492 7.81 18.89 -7.19
CA THR A 492 8.92 18.83 -6.22
C THR A 492 8.90 17.60 -5.34
N ASP A 493 7.80 16.86 -5.32
CA ASP A 493 7.74 15.55 -4.69
C ASP A 493 8.48 14.53 -5.55
N THR A 494 9.05 13.51 -4.90
CA THR A 494 9.68 12.36 -5.55
C THR A 494 8.81 11.11 -5.40
N MET A 495 9.07 10.10 -6.21
CA MET A 495 8.44 8.80 -6.09
C MET A 495 8.98 8.04 -4.87
N PRO A 496 8.22 7.10 -4.29
CA PRO A 496 8.72 6.24 -3.21
C PRO A 496 9.75 5.26 -3.78
N GLN A 497 10.62 4.74 -2.93
CA GLN A 497 11.60 3.70 -3.27
C GLN A 497 10.98 2.55 -4.09
N TRP A 498 9.78 2.11 -3.72
CA TRP A 498 9.08 1.01 -4.37
C TRP A 498 8.65 1.30 -5.81
N ALA A 499 8.65 2.54 -6.26
CA ALA A 499 8.40 2.85 -7.66
C ALA A 499 9.47 2.22 -8.56
N GLY A 500 10.73 2.43 -8.24
CA GLY A 500 11.86 1.82 -8.95
C GLY A 500 11.92 0.32 -8.79
N SER A 501 11.70 -0.19 -7.59
CA SER A 501 11.82 -1.63 -7.32
C SER A 501 10.60 -2.45 -7.76
N SER A 502 9.50 -1.84 -8.20
CA SER A 502 8.30 -2.57 -8.62
C SER A 502 8.42 -3.32 -9.95
N TRP A 503 9.37 -2.96 -10.80
CA TRP A 503 9.51 -3.49 -12.17
C TRP A 503 10.91 -4.03 -12.50
N TYR A 504 11.82 -4.12 -11.55
CA TYR A 504 13.21 -4.52 -11.68
C TYR A 504 13.39 -5.89 -12.40
N PHE A 505 12.48 -6.83 -12.16
CA PHE A 505 12.51 -8.16 -12.78
C PHE A 505 12.35 -8.10 -14.31
N LEU A 506 11.69 -7.08 -14.83
CA LEU A 506 11.60 -6.84 -16.28
C LEU A 506 12.91 -6.25 -16.79
N ARG A 507 13.50 -5.30 -16.07
CA ARG A 507 14.75 -4.64 -16.48
C ARG A 507 15.93 -5.60 -16.55
N TYR A 508 16.00 -6.57 -15.66
CA TYR A 508 17.04 -7.61 -15.71
C TYR A 508 17.06 -8.42 -17.02
N MET A 509 15.93 -8.53 -17.68
CA MET A 509 15.85 -9.25 -18.95
C MET A 509 16.59 -8.50 -20.08
N ASP A 510 16.67 -7.15 -19.99
CA ASP A 510 17.27 -6.28 -21.01
C ASP A 510 17.77 -4.96 -20.41
N PRO A 511 18.82 -5.01 -19.55
CA PRO A 511 19.19 -3.86 -18.71
C PRO A 511 19.79 -2.68 -19.46
N HIS A 512 20.34 -2.93 -20.66
CA HIS A 512 21.05 -1.90 -21.45
C HIS A 512 20.20 -1.34 -22.59
N ASN A 513 18.93 -1.68 -22.66
CA ASN A 513 18.04 -1.15 -23.70
C ASN A 513 17.73 0.33 -23.47
N SER A 514 18.07 1.17 -24.45
CA SER A 514 17.82 2.62 -24.41
C SER A 514 16.46 3.00 -25.00
N GLU A 515 15.84 2.11 -25.79
CA GLU A 515 14.62 2.38 -26.55
C GLU A 515 13.35 1.93 -25.84
N ALA A 516 13.46 0.93 -24.97
CA ALA A 516 12.35 0.39 -24.19
C ALA A 516 12.81 -0.05 -22.79
N LEU A 517 11.87 -0.13 -21.84
CA LEU A 517 12.16 -0.69 -20.51
C LEU A 517 12.67 -2.14 -20.60
N CYS A 518 12.22 -2.88 -21.60
CA CYS A 518 12.65 -4.21 -21.98
C CYS A 518 12.15 -4.49 -23.41
N SER A 519 12.97 -5.09 -24.24
CA SER A 519 12.57 -5.47 -25.60
C SER A 519 11.54 -6.60 -25.58
N LYS A 520 10.68 -6.63 -26.59
CA LYS A 520 9.71 -7.72 -26.74
C LYS A 520 10.41 -9.09 -26.85
N GLU A 521 11.53 -9.16 -27.56
CA GLU A 521 12.32 -10.39 -27.70
C GLU A 521 12.78 -10.92 -26.33
N ALA A 522 13.34 -10.03 -25.48
CA ALA A 522 13.77 -10.43 -24.15
C ALA A 522 12.60 -10.84 -23.24
N LEU A 523 11.48 -10.12 -23.32
CA LEU A 523 10.26 -10.46 -22.60
C LEU A 523 9.74 -11.85 -23.00
N ASP A 524 9.60 -12.10 -24.32
CA ASP A 524 9.07 -13.36 -24.83
C ASP A 524 9.99 -14.54 -24.48
N TYR A 525 11.31 -14.32 -24.44
CA TYR A 525 12.27 -15.37 -24.12
C TYR A 525 12.37 -15.67 -22.62
N TRP A 526 12.49 -14.64 -21.78
CA TRP A 526 12.76 -14.81 -20.35
C TRP A 526 11.50 -15.00 -19.48
N SER A 527 10.34 -14.52 -19.95
CA SER A 527 9.10 -14.68 -19.18
C SER A 527 8.54 -16.10 -19.28
N PRO A 528 7.84 -16.58 -18.26
CA PRO A 528 7.77 -16.01 -16.90
C PRO A 528 9.07 -16.24 -16.11
N VAL A 529 9.20 -15.61 -14.93
CA VAL A 529 10.21 -15.99 -13.93
C VAL A 529 10.00 -17.44 -13.52
N ASP A 530 11.04 -18.27 -13.55
CA ASP A 530 10.93 -19.70 -13.23
C ASP A 530 11.03 -19.99 -11.73
N TRP A 531 11.77 -19.15 -11.01
CA TRP A 531 11.89 -19.25 -9.55
C TRP A 531 12.14 -17.87 -8.95
N TYR A 532 11.25 -17.45 -8.08
CA TYR A 532 11.41 -16.24 -7.28
C TYR A 532 11.63 -16.61 -5.82
N ASN A 533 12.72 -16.11 -5.24
CA ASN A 533 13.07 -16.33 -3.85
C ASN A 533 13.15 -14.99 -3.11
N GLY A 534 12.04 -14.64 -2.46
CA GLY A 534 11.89 -13.39 -1.72
C GLY A 534 11.61 -13.62 -0.24
N GLY A 535 11.75 -12.56 0.57
CA GLY A 535 11.36 -12.54 1.97
C GLY A 535 9.84 -12.59 2.15
N MET A 536 9.36 -13.24 3.20
CA MET A 536 7.91 -13.31 3.51
C MET A 536 7.30 -11.93 3.80
N GLU A 537 8.09 -10.97 4.24
CA GLU A 537 7.70 -9.59 4.48
C GLU A 537 7.24 -8.85 3.21
N HIS A 538 7.65 -9.33 2.04
CA HIS A 538 7.28 -8.74 0.74
C HIS A 538 6.04 -9.38 0.11
N THR A 539 5.40 -10.31 0.79
CA THR A 539 4.22 -11.02 0.27
C THR A 539 3.02 -10.11 0.07
#